data_b821e969c128588964a3c3761ffa9db1
#
_entry.id   b821e969c128588964a3c3761ffa9db1
#
_cell.length_a   1.000
_cell.length_b   1.000
_cell.length_c   1.000
_cell.angle_alpha   90.00
_cell.angle_beta   90.00
_cell.angle_gamma   90.00
#
_symmetry.space_group_name_H-M   'P 1'
#
loop_
_entity.id
_entity.type
_entity.pdbx_description
1 polymer ?
#
loop_
_entity_poly.entity_id
_entity_poly.type
_entity_poly.pdbx_seq_one_letter_code
_entity_poly.pdbx_strand_id
1 'polypeptide(L)'
;EALAAQLRLEHLDWTHEILALRRDWLDLESEQPHQEVHAYKRPDVFYRWLLERAAVRAGLFGAMHVLTDSPFAEPGVASGRFVAIYEDKALSRFWYLSNGMNFEHTPCTVDLLGMLTIAEDCHLTLSAHTVSAATLHAAESGKLGLLPPILAHAKRWHIQDWVPIRYETQNCHTETHRALWEATREKLISHGLSQLLAR
;
A
#
# COMPACT_ATOMS: atom_id res chain seq x y z
N GLU A 1 -36.32 -0.05 10.25
CA GLU A 1 -37.02 0.90 9.34
C GLU A 1 -36.79 2.38 9.71
N ALA A 2 -36.73 2.76 11.01
CA ALA A 2 -36.56 4.18 11.43
C ALA A 2 -35.22 4.80 11.05
N LEU A 3 -34.12 4.03 11.01
CA LEU A 3 -32.78 4.54 10.71
C LEU A 3 -32.63 4.83 9.20
N ALA A 4 -33.13 3.95 8.35
CA ALA A 4 -33.04 4.12 6.90
C ALA A 4 -33.84 5.34 6.40
N ALA A 5 -34.96 5.68 7.06
CA ALA A 5 -35.75 6.86 6.76
C ALA A 5 -35.07 8.20 7.13
N GLN A 6 -33.98 8.16 7.92
CA GLN A 6 -33.24 9.35 8.36
C GLN A 6 -31.92 9.55 7.59
N LEU A 7 -31.51 8.56 6.76
CA LEU A 7 -30.30 8.70 5.93
C LEU A 7 -30.56 9.71 4.81
N ARG A 8 -29.66 10.70 4.70
CA ARG A 8 -29.63 11.73 3.66
C ARG A 8 -28.36 11.60 2.84
N LEU A 9 -28.36 12.20 1.66
CA LEU A 9 -27.18 12.25 0.77
C LEU A 9 -25.94 12.77 1.50
N GLU A 10 -26.12 13.80 2.33
CA GLU A 10 -25.02 14.37 3.14
C GLU A 10 -24.38 13.37 4.11
N HIS A 11 -25.13 12.36 4.61
CA HIS A 11 -24.56 11.31 5.43
C HIS A 11 -23.73 10.32 4.61
N LEU A 12 -24.13 10.06 3.37
CA LEU A 12 -23.36 9.22 2.45
C LEU A 12 -22.06 9.92 2.02
N ASP A 13 -22.13 11.23 1.74
CA ASP A 13 -20.96 12.03 1.40
C ASP A 13 -19.97 12.08 2.60
N TRP A 14 -20.46 12.32 3.79
CA TRP A 14 -19.66 12.28 5.01
C TRP A 14 -19.03 10.89 5.22
N THR A 15 -19.79 9.83 5.03
CA THR A 15 -19.29 8.45 5.18
C THR A 15 -18.20 8.14 4.16
N HIS A 16 -18.39 8.54 2.89
CA HIS A 16 -17.40 8.43 1.83
C HIS A 16 -16.07 9.10 2.22
N GLU A 17 -16.14 10.32 2.71
CA GLU A 17 -14.94 11.10 3.08
C GLU A 17 -14.26 10.56 4.34
N ILE A 18 -15.03 10.31 5.41
CA ILE A 18 -14.47 9.97 6.72
C ILE A 18 -13.99 8.53 6.78
N LEU A 19 -14.69 7.60 6.15
CA LEU A 19 -14.30 6.17 6.17
C LEU A 19 -13.49 5.73 4.94
N ALA A 20 -13.20 6.63 4.01
CA ALA A 20 -12.52 6.32 2.75
C ALA A 20 -13.24 5.20 1.95
N LEU A 21 -14.55 5.18 2.01
CA LEU A 21 -15.37 4.24 1.26
C LEU A 21 -15.69 4.82 -0.12
N ARG A 22 -15.86 3.96 -1.11
CA ARG A 22 -16.27 4.38 -2.44
C ARG A 22 -17.73 4.81 -2.43
N ARG A 23 -18.05 5.89 -3.14
CA ARG A 23 -19.42 6.40 -3.22
C ARG A 23 -20.35 5.42 -3.94
N ASP A 24 -19.91 4.85 -5.04
CA ASP A 24 -20.65 3.84 -5.81
C ASP A 24 -20.92 2.56 -5.01
N TRP A 25 -20.05 2.21 -4.02
CA TRP A 25 -20.33 1.13 -3.08
C TRP A 25 -21.45 1.51 -2.10
N LEU A 26 -21.44 2.74 -1.57
CA LEU A 26 -22.51 3.24 -0.69
C LEU A 26 -23.86 3.33 -1.40
N ASP A 27 -23.84 3.61 -2.70
CA ASP A 27 -25.02 3.68 -3.56
C ASP A 27 -25.46 2.28 -4.08
N LEU A 28 -24.78 1.20 -3.65
CA LEU A 28 -25.00 -0.21 -4.03
C LEU A 28 -24.76 -0.51 -5.52
N GLU A 29 -23.97 0.30 -6.18
CA GLU A 29 -23.59 0.16 -7.60
C GLU A 29 -22.28 -0.62 -7.80
N SER A 30 -21.49 -0.83 -6.72
CA SER A 30 -20.21 -1.52 -6.72
C SER A 30 -20.12 -2.52 -5.57
N GLU A 31 -19.34 -3.58 -5.78
CA GLU A 31 -18.97 -4.53 -4.72
C GLU A 31 -17.65 -4.16 -4.02
N GLN A 32 -16.98 -3.09 -4.46
CA GLN A 32 -15.68 -2.65 -3.94
C GLN A 32 -15.85 -1.53 -2.92
N PRO A 33 -15.70 -1.79 -1.61
CA PRO A 33 -15.98 -0.80 -0.57
C PRO A 33 -14.92 0.30 -0.47
N HIS A 34 -13.65 0.02 -0.76
CA HIS A 34 -12.57 0.94 -0.45
C HIS A 34 -12.02 1.66 -1.67
N GLN A 35 -11.54 2.89 -1.42
CA GLN A 35 -10.91 3.72 -2.44
C GLN A 35 -9.56 3.15 -2.87
N GLU A 36 -9.19 3.42 -4.11
CA GLU A 36 -7.90 3.07 -4.69
C GLU A 36 -7.09 4.33 -5.00
N VAL A 37 -5.79 4.25 -4.76
CA VAL A 37 -4.82 5.26 -5.19
C VAL A 37 -3.97 4.63 -6.29
N HIS A 38 -4.07 5.14 -7.50
CA HIS A 38 -3.32 4.62 -8.63
C HIS A 38 -1.82 4.95 -8.52
N ALA A 39 -1.14 4.25 -7.61
CA ALA A 39 0.28 4.41 -7.34
C ALA A 39 1.18 3.60 -8.31
N TYR A 40 0.63 2.62 -9.03
CA TYR A 40 1.38 1.78 -9.95
C TYR A 40 2.08 2.60 -11.03
N LYS A 41 3.39 2.42 -11.15
CA LYS A 41 4.29 3.20 -12.04
C LYS A 41 4.30 4.72 -11.81
N ARG A 42 3.68 5.21 -10.75
CA ARG A 42 3.53 6.62 -10.43
C ARG A 42 3.93 6.92 -8.99
N PRO A 43 5.21 6.74 -8.63
CA PRO A 43 5.69 7.03 -7.27
C PRO A 43 5.49 8.50 -6.88
N ASP A 44 5.55 9.42 -7.84
CA ASP A 44 5.25 10.85 -7.67
C ASP A 44 3.80 11.10 -7.22
N VAL A 45 2.84 10.34 -7.75
CA VAL A 45 1.43 10.44 -7.35
C VAL A 45 1.26 9.94 -5.91
N PHE A 46 1.85 8.80 -5.57
CA PHE A 46 1.78 8.25 -4.22
C PHE A 46 2.42 9.18 -3.18
N TYR A 47 3.61 9.71 -3.47
CA TYR A 47 4.29 10.62 -2.57
C TYR A 47 3.48 11.89 -2.31
N ARG A 48 2.97 12.53 -3.37
CA ARG A 48 2.11 13.72 -3.26
C ARG A 48 0.86 13.45 -2.46
N TRP A 49 0.20 12.33 -2.73
CA TRP A 49 -1.01 11.89 -2.02
C TRP A 49 -0.76 11.70 -0.51
N LEU A 50 0.40 11.15 -0.11
CA LEU A 50 0.80 11.06 1.30
C LEU A 50 1.06 12.45 1.92
N LEU A 51 1.76 13.34 1.21
CA LEU A 51 2.05 14.68 1.70
C LEU A 51 0.77 15.52 1.91
N GLU A 52 -0.19 15.42 1.04
CA GLU A 52 -1.49 16.08 1.19
C GLU A 52 -2.20 15.62 2.47
N ARG A 53 -2.15 14.33 2.79
CA ARG A 53 -2.70 13.79 4.05
C ARG A 53 -1.92 14.25 5.28
N ALA A 54 -0.62 14.28 5.20
CA ALA A 54 0.25 14.78 6.28
C ALA A 54 -0.04 16.23 6.60
N ALA A 55 -0.24 17.08 5.59
CA ALA A 55 -0.54 18.49 5.74
C ALA A 55 -1.88 18.74 6.46
N VAL A 56 -2.91 17.94 6.15
CA VAL A 56 -4.24 18.06 6.79
C VAL A 56 -4.20 17.68 8.27
N ARG A 57 -3.28 16.82 8.71
CA ARG A 57 -3.28 16.21 10.05
C ARG A 57 -2.09 16.57 10.93
N ALA A 58 -1.20 17.43 10.48
CA ALA A 58 0.07 17.71 11.17
C ALA A 58 0.93 16.42 11.35
N GLY A 59 0.83 15.46 10.42
CA GLY A 59 1.62 14.24 10.42
C GLY A 59 0.85 13.01 9.94
N LEU A 60 1.57 11.96 9.59
CA LEU A 60 1.00 10.68 9.18
C LEU A 60 1.01 9.70 10.37
N PHE A 61 -0.14 9.15 10.69
CA PHE A 61 -0.32 8.06 11.65
C PHE A 61 -0.82 6.83 10.91
N GLY A 62 0.09 6.11 10.24
CA GLY A 62 -0.35 5.05 9.37
C GLY A 62 0.65 3.92 9.22
N ALA A 63 0.22 2.94 8.44
CA ALA A 63 1.04 1.81 8.04
C ALA A 63 0.86 1.52 6.55
N MET A 64 1.91 1.01 5.94
CA MET A 64 1.81 0.35 4.64
C MET A 64 1.90 -1.16 4.87
N HIS A 65 0.89 -1.88 4.39
CA HIS A 65 0.80 -3.32 4.44
C HIS A 65 0.96 -3.93 3.06
N VAL A 66 1.72 -5.01 2.98
CA VAL A 66 1.78 -5.84 1.78
C VAL A 66 1.13 -7.18 2.12
N LEU A 67 0.03 -7.51 1.46
CA LEU A 67 -0.61 -8.82 1.55
C LEU A 67 -0.10 -9.70 0.41
N THR A 68 0.26 -10.94 0.71
CA THR A 68 0.75 -11.90 -0.28
C THR A 68 0.36 -13.34 0.09
N ASP A 69 0.25 -14.21 -0.88
CA ASP A 69 0.15 -15.66 -0.69
C ASP A 69 1.52 -16.35 -0.68
N SER A 70 2.58 -15.58 -0.95
CA SER A 70 3.95 -16.09 -0.90
C SER A 70 4.44 -16.28 0.55
N PRO A 71 5.23 -17.29 0.84
CA PRO A 71 6.02 -17.32 2.07
C PRO A 71 7.03 -16.16 2.06
N PHE A 72 7.51 -15.78 3.25
CA PHE A 72 8.60 -14.80 3.37
C PHE A 72 9.76 -15.16 2.43
N ALA A 73 10.23 -14.15 1.69
CA ALA A 73 11.39 -14.28 0.82
C ALA A 73 12.10 -12.92 0.68
N GLU A 74 13.34 -12.96 0.25
CA GLU A 74 14.13 -11.75 -0.06
C GLU A 74 13.71 -11.15 -1.40
N PRO A 75 14.02 -9.87 -1.65
CA PRO A 75 13.78 -9.24 -2.95
C PRO A 75 14.45 -10.03 -4.08
N GLY A 76 13.68 -10.30 -5.13
CA GLY A 76 14.12 -11.09 -6.27
C GLY A 76 14.04 -12.62 -6.09
N VAL A 77 13.67 -13.11 -4.90
CA VAL A 77 13.39 -14.51 -4.61
C VAL A 77 11.89 -14.74 -4.33
N ALA A 78 11.20 -13.71 -3.90
CA ALA A 78 9.76 -13.75 -3.69
C ALA A 78 9.03 -14.11 -4.99
N SER A 79 8.01 -14.94 -4.87
CA SER A 79 7.15 -15.38 -5.96
C SER A 79 5.67 -15.16 -5.60
N GLY A 80 4.80 -15.25 -6.61
CA GLY A 80 3.37 -15.10 -6.40
C GLY A 80 2.91 -13.64 -6.39
N ARG A 81 1.67 -13.43 -5.96
CA ARG A 81 0.97 -12.15 -6.06
C ARG A 81 1.03 -11.36 -4.77
N PHE A 82 0.84 -10.06 -4.89
CA PHE A 82 0.72 -9.19 -3.72
C PHE A 82 -0.20 -7.99 -3.98
N VAL A 83 -0.70 -7.42 -2.89
CA VAL A 83 -1.48 -6.19 -2.84
C VAL A 83 -0.87 -5.25 -1.82
N ALA A 84 -0.68 -4.00 -2.18
CA ALA A 84 -0.21 -2.96 -1.28
C ALA A 84 -1.38 -2.11 -0.77
N ILE A 85 -1.45 -1.89 0.53
CA ILE A 85 -2.53 -1.18 1.22
C ILE A 85 -1.93 -0.14 2.17
N TYR A 86 -2.45 1.08 2.14
CA TYR A 86 -2.20 2.08 3.18
C TYR A 86 -3.33 2.05 4.21
N GLU A 87 -2.98 2.00 5.50
CA GLU A 87 -3.88 2.12 6.63
C GLU A 87 -3.64 3.44 7.36
N ASP A 88 -4.67 4.25 7.49
CA ASP A 88 -4.70 5.37 8.44
C ASP A 88 -5.21 4.84 9.78
N LYS A 89 -4.28 4.62 10.71
CA LYS A 89 -4.59 4.02 12.02
C LYS A 89 -5.46 4.89 12.91
N ALA A 90 -5.43 6.21 12.70
CA ALA A 90 -6.21 7.13 13.53
C ALA A 90 -7.71 6.98 13.33
N LEU A 91 -8.14 6.61 12.13
CA LEU A 91 -9.56 6.45 11.76
C LEU A 91 -9.89 5.03 11.29
N SER A 92 -8.98 4.07 11.43
CA SER A 92 -9.14 2.66 11.01
C SER A 92 -9.67 2.52 9.58
N ARG A 93 -9.16 3.36 8.68
CA ARG A 93 -9.53 3.36 7.27
C ARG A 93 -8.34 3.03 6.38
N PHE A 94 -8.60 2.50 5.20
CA PHE A 94 -7.54 2.07 4.31
C PHE A 94 -7.85 2.30 2.82
N TRP A 95 -6.79 2.34 2.03
CA TRP A 95 -6.80 2.52 0.59
C TRP A 95 -5.94 1.47 -0.07
N TYR A 96 -6.39 0.95 -1.18
CA TYR A 96 -5.55 0.16 -2.05
C TYR A 96 -4.57 1.08 -2.80
N LEU A 97 -3.28 0.78 -2.71
CA LEU A 97 -2.23 1.51 -3.42
C LEU A 97 -2.00 0.94 -4.82
N SER A 98 -2.24 -0.35 -4.95
CA SER A 98 -2.28 -1.09 -6.21
C SER A 98 -2.79 -2.50 -5.91
N ASN A 99 -3.41 -3.10 -6.89
CA ASN A 99 -3.90 -4.48 -6.85
C ASN A 99 -3.35 -5.27 -8.04
N GLY A 100 -3.34 -6.59 -7.93
CA GLY A 100 -2.92 -7.48 -9.01
C GLY A 100 -1.45 -7.41 -9.39
N MET A 101 -0.57 -7.08 -8.44
CA MET A 101 0.89 -7.09 -8.65
C MET A 101 1.48 -8.49 -8.42
N ASN A 102 2.63 -8.77 -9.07
CA ASN A 102 3.31 -10.04 -9.00
C ASN A 102 4.82 -9.82 -8.77
N PHE A 103 5.41 -10.56 -7.84
CA PHE A 103 6.84 -10.49 -7.55
C PHE A 103 7.73 -10.97 -8.70
N GLU A 104 7.25 -11.89 -9.52
CA GLU A 104 7.98 -12.42 -10.69
C GLU A 104 8.05 -11.40 -11.84
N HIS A 105 7.23 -10.35 -11.78
CA HIS A 105 7.28 -9.26 -12.74
C HIS A 105 8.13 -8.12 -12.20
N THR A 106 9.38 -8.05 -12.64
CA THR A 106 10.37 -7.04 -12.19
C THR A 106 9.81 -5.63 -12.03
N PRO A 107 9.03 -5.05 -12.97
CA PRO A 107 8.45 -3.73 -12.78
C PRO A 107 7.54 -3.60 -11.56
N CYS A 108 6.81 -4.65 -11.19
CA CYS A 108 5.96 -4.62 -9.98
C CYS A 108 6.82 -4.59 -8.71
N THR A 109 7.91 -5.35 -8.66
CA THR A 109 8.83 -5.36 -7.52
C THR A 109 9.58 -4.03 -7.40
N VAL A 110 9.99 -3.43 -8.51
CA VAL A 110 10.57 -2.07 -8.54
C VAL A 110 9.58 -1.03 -8.03
N ASP A 111 8.30 -1.13 -8.42
CA ASP A 111 7.25 -0.23 -7.91
C ASP A 111 7.03 -0.42 -6.41
N LEU A 112 7.01 -1.66 -5.93
CA LEU A 112 6.89 -1.95 -4.50
C LEU A 112 8.04 -1.35 -3.71
N LEU A 113 9.28 -1.55 -4.13
CA LEU A 113 10.45 -0.95 -3.48
C LEU A 113 10.37 0.58 -3.45
N GLY A 114 9.90 1.20 -4.53
CA GLY A 114 9.66 2.64 -4.58
C GLY A 114 8.59 3.09 -3.59
N MET A 115 7.47 2.37 -3.49
CA MET A 115 6.42 2.65 -2.50
C MET A 115 6.92 2.46 -1.05
N LEU A 116 7.71 1.41 -0.78
CA LEU A 116 8.30 1.18 0.54
C LEU A 116 9.26 2.31 0.92
N THR A 117 10.11 2.76 0.00
CA THR A 117 11.04 3.89 0.21
C THR A 117 10.28 5.17 0.55
N ILE A 118 9.23 5.48 -0.19
CA ILE A 118 8.37 6.64 0.06
C ILE A 118 7.69 6.53 1.42
N ALA A 119 7.15 5.36 1.74
CA ALA A 119 6.46 5.12 3.00
C ALA A 119 7.41 5.22 4.20
N GLU A 120 8.65 4.73 4.08
CA GLU A 120 9.68 4.86 5.10
C GLU A 120 10.10 6.32 5.29
N ASP A 121 10.31 7.08 4.21
CA ASP A 121 10.59 8.52 4.27
C ASP A 121 9.48 9.30 4.97
N CYS A 122 8.24 8.90 4.77
CA CYS A 122 7.07 9.44 5.45
C CYS A 122 6.84 8.87 6.85
N HIS A 123 7.77 8.09 7.40
CA HIS A 123 7.71 7.49 8.75
C HIS A 123 6.50 6.56 8.97
N LEU A 124 6.03 5.90 7.92
CA LEU A 124 4.98 4.89 8.05
C LEU A 124 5.54 3.58 8.62
N THR A 125 4.72 2.87 9.38
CA THR A 125 5.03 1.49 9.76
C THR A 125 4.92 0.58 8.54
N LEU A 126 5.98 -0.14 8.20
CA LEU A 126 5.99 -1.10 7.11
C LEU A 126 5.76 -2.51 7.64
N SER A 127 4.91 -3.28 6.99
CA SER A 127 4.72 -4.69 7.32
C SER A 127 4.21 -5.48 6.11
N ALA A 128 4.58 -6.76 6.06
CA ALA A 128 4.00 -7.69 5.13
C ALA A 128 3.33 -8.84 5.86
N HIS A 129 2.33 -9.43 5.20
CA HIS A 129 1.50 -10.47 5.77
C HIS A 129 1.24 -11.56 4.75
N THR A 130 1.59 -12.80 5.11
CA THR A 130 1.17 -13.95 4.34
C THR A 130 -0.27 -14.30 4.71
N VAL A 131 -1.14 -14.26 3.72
CA VAL A 131 -2.59 -14.51 3.85
C VAL A 131 -3.00 -15.71 3.01
N SER A 132 -4.23 -16.19 3.19
CA SER A 132 -4.76 -17.24 2.32
C SER A 132 -4.97 -16.73 0.88
N ALA A 133 -4.89 -17.62 -0.10
CA ALA A 133 -5.16 -17.28 -1.50
C ALA A 133 -6.57 -16.66 -1.69
N ALA A 134 -7.56 -17.10 -0.91
CA ALA A 134 -8.91 -16.53 -0.94
C ALA A 134 -8.93 -15.09 -0.43
N THR A 135 -8.19 -14.79 0.65
CA THR A 135 -8.06 -13.44 1.20
C THR A 135 -7.33 -12.52 0.22
N LEU A 136 -6.24 -13.02 -0.38
CA LEU A 136 -5.49 -12.25 -1.38
C LEU A 136 -6.36 -11.95 -2.62
N HIS A 137 -7.12 -12.94 -3.09
CA HIS A 137 -8.05 -12.74 -4.22
C HIS A 137 -9.15 -11.70 -3.91
N ALA A 138 -9.68 -11.71 -2.68
CA ALA A 138 -10.61 -10.67 -2.25
C ALA A 138 -9.96 -9.28 -2.22
N ALA A 139 -8.69 -9.20 -1.78
CA ALA A 139 -7.92 -7.95 -1.81
C ALA A 139 -7.68 -7.46 -3.24
N GLU A 140 -7.23 -8.33 -4.15
CA GLU A 140 -7.00 -8.01 -5.57
C GLU A 140 -8.24 -7.47 -6.27
N SER A 141 -9.40 -8.02 -5.93
CA SER A 141 -10.69 -7.58 -6.47
C SER A 141 -11.28 -6.36 -5.72
N GLY A 142 -10.55 -5.79 -4.76
CA GLY A 142 -11.02 -4.64 -3.96
C GLY A 142 -12.20 -4.94 -3.04
N LYS A 143 -12.52 -6.22 -2.83
CA LYS A 143 -13.66 -6.71 -2.03
C LYS A 143 -13.31 -7.05 -0.59
N LEU A 144 -12.06 -6.85 -0.19
CA LEU A 144 -11.63 -7.12 1.17
C LEU A 144 -12.38 -6.17 2.13
N GLY A 145 -13.02 -6.74 3.12
CA GLY A 145 -13.79 -5.97 4.11
C GLY A 145 -12.88 -5.29 5.14
N LEU A 146 -12.91 -5.73 6.40
CA LEU A 146 -12.11 -5.13 7.47
C LEU A 146 -10.68 -5.70 7.50
N LEU A 147 -9.68 -4.83 7.41
CA LEU A 147 -8.27 -5.20 7.45
C LEU A 147 -7.81 -5.75 8.83
N PRO A 148 -8.14 -5.14 9.98
CA PRO A 148 -7.60 -5.57 11.26
C PRO A 148 -7.87 -7.04 11.63
N PRO A 149 -9.08 -7.62 11.46
CA PRO A 149 -9.31 -9.03 11.72
C PRO A 149 -8.47 -9.96 10.85
N ILE A 150 -8.20 -9.56 9.62
CA ILE A 150 -7.38 -10.34 8.67
C ILE A 150 -5.92 -10.34 9.12
N LEU A 151 -5.38 -9.18 9.47
CA LEU A 151 -4.01 -9.04 9.92
C LEU A 151 -3.74 -9.76 11.24
N ALA A 152 -4.74 -9.85 12.12
CA ALA A 152 -4.62 -10.56 13.40
C ALA A 152 -4.33 -12.06 13.25
N HIS A 153 -4.72 -12.68 12.14
CA HIS A 153 -4.54 -14.11 11.87
C HIS A 153 -3.47 -14.39 10.79
N ALA A 154 -2.91 -13.35 10.18
CA ALA A 154 -1.91 -13.49 9.13
C ALA A 154 -0.50 -13.64 9.71
N LYS A 155 0.35 -14.42 9.05
CA LYS A 155 1.77 -14.50 9.40
C LYS A 155 2.46 -13.20 8.97
N ARG A 156 2.84 -12.40 9.95
CA ARG A 156 3.57 -11.13 9.73
C ARG A 156 5.06 -11.38 9.53
N TRP A 157 5.67 -10.58 8.64
CA TRP A 157 7.10 -10.49 8.46
C TRP A 157 7.55 -9.04 8.16
N HIS A 158 8.85 -8.78 8.27
CA HIS A 158 9.42 -7.45 8.16
C HIS A 158 9.82 -7.15 6.71
N ILE A 159 9.05 -6.32 6.04
CA ILE A 159 9.34 -5.93 4.65
C ILE A 159 10.26 -4.70 4.57
N GLN A 160 10.48 -3.99 5.67
CA GLN A 160 11.43 -2.87 5.71
C GLN A 160 12.84 -3.29 5.33
N ASP A 161 13.22 -4.55 5.57
CA ASP A 161 14.54 -5.09 5.21
C ASP A 161 14.75 -5.16 3.69
N TRP A 162 13.71 -4.94 2.91
CA TRP A 162 13.79 -4.85 1.46
C TRP A 162 14.33 -3.50 0.98
N VAL A 163 14.21 -2.46 1.78
CA VAL A 163 14.81 -1.15 1.52
C VAL A 163 16.22 -1.14 2.11
N PRO A 164 17.27 -0.94 1.31
CA PRO A 164 18.64 -0.96 1.82
C PRO A 164 18.89 0.14 2.84
N ILE A 165 19.63 -0.19 3.89
CA ILE A 165 20.02 0.77 4.92
C ILE A 165 20.69 1.98 4.27
N ARG A 166 20.27 3.19 4.63
CA ARG A 166 20.73 4.47 4.06
C ARG A 166 20.57 4.56 2.54
N TYR A 167 19.68 3.74 1.97
CA TYR A 167 19.43 3.68 0.53
C TYR A 167 20.69 3.41 -0.32
N GLU A 168 21.68 2.75 0.25
CA GLU A 168 22.97 2.45 -0.41
C GLU A 168 22.92 1.07 -1.07
N THR A 169 23.32 1.01 -2.33
CA THR A 169 23.35 -0.22 -3.13
C THR A 169 24.19 -1.34 -2.50
N GLN A 170 25.28 -0.97 -1.80
CA GLN A 170 26.14 -1.92 -1.12
C GLN A 170 25.48 -2.69 0.04
N ASN A 171 24.36 -2.17 0.56
CA ASN A 171 23.58 -2.79 1.62
C ASN A 171 22.50 -3.78 1.10
N CYS A 172 22.48 -4.05 -0.19
CA CYS A 172 21.62 -5.06 -0.78
C CYS A 172 22.14 -6.47 -0.45
N HIS A 173 21.24 -7.38 -0.05
CA HIS A 173 21.58 -8.73 0.41
C HIS A 173 22.07 -9.64 -0.72
N THR A 174 21.56 -9.45 -1.96
CA THR A 174 21.88 -10.27 -3.13
C THR A 174 22.12 -9.41 -4.36
N GLU A 175 22.71 -10.00 -5.40
CA GLU A 175 22.91 -9.33 -6.69
C GLU A 175 21.57 -8.94 -7.33
N THR A 176 20.56 -9.83 -7.24
CA THR A 176 19.21 -9.54 -7.73
C THR A 176 18.56 -8.39 -6.95
N HIS A 177 18.73 -8.35 -5.62
CA HIS A 177 18.25 -7.23 -4.81
C HIS A 177 18.91 -5.93 -5.25
N ARG A 178 20.23 -5.94 -5.50
CA ARG A 178 20.97 -4.78 -5.98
C ARG A 178 20.44 -4.27 -7.31
N ALA A 179 20.22 -5.15 -8.29
CA ALA A 179 19.68 -4.77 -9.59
C ALA A 179 18.27 -4.16 -9.50
N LEU A 180 17.40 -4.75 -8.67
CA LEU A 180 16.06 -4.21 -8.40
C LEU A 180 16.14 -2.83 -7.72
N TRP A 181 17.05 -2.66 -6.78
CA TRP A 181 17.24 -1.39 -6.09
C TRP A 181 17.79 -0.30 -7.01
N GLU A 182 18.74 -0.60 -7.86
CA GLU A 182 19.25 0.33 -8.88
C GLU A 182 18.14 0.80 -9.82
N ALA A 183 17.33 -0.12 -10.34
CA ALA A 183 16.17 0.22 -11.15
C ALA A 183 15.13 1.08 -10.38
N THR A 184 14.95 0.82 -9.08
CA THR A 184 14.08 1.63 -8.21
C THR A 184 14.61 3.04 -8.04
N ARG A 185 15.92 3.21 -7.81
CA ARG A 185 16.57 4.52 -7.70
C ARG A 185 16.42 5.34 -8.99
N GLU A 186 16.71 4.72 -10.12
CA GLU A 186 16.53 5.36 -11.44
C GLU A 186 15.09 5.83 -11.64
N LYS A 187 14.12 4.99 -11.26
CA LYS A 187 12.72 5.32 -11.34
C LYS A 187 12.34 6.49 -10.42
N LEU A 188 12.76 6.48 -9.17
CA LEU A 188 12.50 7.59 -8.24
C LEU A 188 13.11 8.90 -8.77
N ILE A 189 14.33 8.87 -9.29
CA ILE A 189 15.00 10.03 -9.90
C ILE A 189 14.21 10.54 -11.11
N SER A 190 13.78 9.65 -12.01
CA SER A 190 13.03 10.02 -13.22
C SER A 190 11.67 10.65 -12.91
N HIS A 191 11.12 10.37 -11.73
CA HIS A 191 9.87 10.99 -11.22
C HIS A 191 10.11 12.21 -10.31
N GLY A 192 11.34 12.74 -10.25
CA GLY A 192 11.68 13.94 -9.47
C GLY A 192 11.76 13.71 -7.96
N LEU A 193 11.99 12.48 -7.52
CA LEU A 193 12.02 12.08 -6.11
C LEU A 193 13.45 11.78 -5.60
N SER A 194 14.48 12.37 -6.22
CA SER A 194 15.89 12.15 -5.85
C SER A 194 16.20 12.53 -4.40
N GLN A 195 15.47 13.48 -3.80
CA GLN A 195 15.63 13.89 -2.41
C GLN A 195 15.36 12.75 -1.42
N LEU A 196 14.57 11.74 -1.78
CA LEU A 196 14.31 10.58 -0.94
C LEU A 196 15.52 9.66 -0.78
N LEU A 197 16.51 9.80 -1.66
CA LEU A 197 17.72 8.96 -1.73
C LEU A 197 18.94 9.63 -1.06
N ALA A 198 18.77 10.82 -0.52
CA ALA A 198 19.87 11.65 0.03
C ALA A 198 20.00 11.59 1.57
N ARG A 199 19.31 10.66 2.23
CA ARG A 199 19.28 10.54 3.69
C ARG A 199 20.21 9.48 4.25
#